data_0b25c7e21fa82d869fb4de81ddf76dbd
#
_entry.id   0b25c7e21fa82d869fb4de81ddf76dbd
#
_cell.length_a   1.000
_cell.length_b   1.000
_cell.length_c   1.000
_cell.angle_alpha   90.00
_cell.angle_beta   90.00
_cell.angle_gamma   90.00
#
_symmetry.space_group_name_H-M   'P 1'
#
loop_
_entity.id
_entity.type
_entity.pdbx_description
1 polymer ?
#
loop_
_entity_poly.entity_id
_entity_poly.type
_entity_poly.pdbx_seq_one_letter_code
_entity_poly.pdbx_strand_id
1 'polypeptide(L)'
;FQSEAKGYGKTASQVKALIKAKKDPSPLLDTYGPGRVIFRNTRSGIKGFPRRKARLIPLQGTSEQIRWINREYDDLHCLPEQGLEKDPRIACLAALATQIKPRKILVICSSKTKVEAIDRALKAHLAIDAAKFDETMSLLARDKNAAWFSREEGARLLICSEIGSEGRNFQFVHHLFLFDLPINPELLEQRIGRVDRIGQKKEIQIHVPFVSL
;
A
#
# COMPACT_ATOMS: atom_id res chain seq x y z
N PHE A 1 -9.78 31.23 12.77
CA PHE A 1 -9.22 30.85 14.10
C PHE A 1 -9.43 31.91 15.17
N GLN A 2 -9.32 33.21 14.88
CA GLN A 2 -9.52 34.27 15.90
C GLN A 2 -11.01 34.51 16.24
N SER A 3 -11.96 34.23 15.35
CA SER A 3 -13.41 34.40 15.59
C SER A 3 -14.01 33.27 16.41
N GLU A 4 -13.51 32.06 16.30
CA GLU A 4 -13.99 30.90 17.04
C GLU A 4 -13.49 30.83 18.50
N ALA A 5 -12.36 31.49 18.77
CA ALA A 5 -11.79 31.52 20.12
C ALA A 5 -12.61 32.31 21.17
N LYS A 6 -13.61 33.12 20.75
CA LYS A 6 -14.44 33.93 21.65
C LYS A 6 -15.36 33.10 22.56
N GLY A 7 -15.68 31.84 22.20
CA GLY A 7 -16.52 30.96 22.96
C GLY A 7 -15.85 30.14 24.07
N TYR A 8 -14.52 30.11 24.10
CA TYR A 8 -13.75 29.17 24.93
C TYR A 8 -13.05 29.79 26.16
N GLY A 9 -13.31 31.04 26.51
CA GLY A 9 -12.87 31.68 27.77
C GLY A 9 -11.36 31.48 28.07
N LYS A 10 -11.05 30.83 29.20
CA LYS A 10 -9.66 30.55 29.65
C LYS A 10 -8.85 29.74 28.65
N THR A 11 -9.49 28.92 27.84
CA THR A 11 -8.83 28.08 26.81
C THR A 11 -8.23 28.92 25.69
N ALA A 12 -8.87 30.03 25.31
CA ALA A 12 -8.34 30.91 24.26
C ALA A 12 -7.02 31.55 24.66
N SER A 13 -6.84 31.92 25.93
CA SER A 13 -5.59 32.48 26.46
C SER A 13 -4.47 31.43 26.51
N GLN A 14 -4.79 30.20 26.87
CA GLN A 14 -3.85 29.06 26.87
C GLN A 14 -3.37 28.70 25.48
N VAL A 15 -4.28 28.66 24.49
CA VAL A 15 -3.93 28.42 23.07
C VAL A 15 -3.01 29.54 22.57
N LYS A 16 -3.34 30.80 22.84
CA LYS A 16 -2.48 31.95 22.46
C LYS A 16 -1.10 31.86 23.09
N ALA A 17 -0.99 31.45 24.36
CA ALA A 17 0.29 31.28 25.05
C ALA A 17 1.14 30.16 24.44
N LEU A 18 0.53 29.03 24.04
CA LEU A 18 1.23 27.92 23.39
C LEU A 18 1.71 28.28 21.98
N ILE A 19 0.87 28.98 21.20
CA ILE A 19 1.28 29.46 19.87
C ILE A 19 2.46 30.41 19.99
N LYS A 20 2.40 31.34 20.96
CA LYS A 20 3.51 32.30 21.24
C LYS A 20 4.79 31.56 21.68
N ALA A 21 4.66 30.50 22.45
CA ALA A 21 5.79 29.70 22.94
C ALA A 21 6.30 28.65 21.96
N LYS A 22 5.67 28.52 20.75
CA LYS A 22 5.95 27.45 19.76
C LYS A 22 5.92 26.04 20.35
N LYS A 23 5.08 25.81 21.37
CA LYS A 23 4.90 24.50 22.00
C LYS A 23 3.79 23.72 21.30
N ASP A 24 3.86 22.39 21.38
CA ASP A 24 2.86 21.50 20.81
C ASP A 24 1.46 21.74 21.43
N PRO A 25 0.43 22.08 20.64
CA PRO A 25 -0.93 22.30 21.11
C PRO A 25 -1.73 21.01 21.35
N SER A 26 -1.20 19.82 21.00
CA SER A 26 -1.90 18.54 21.08
C SER A 26 -2.56 18.28 22.44
N PRO A 27 -1.94 18.53 23.61
CA PRO A 27 -2.58 18.31 24.90
C PRO A 27 -3.85 19.15 25.12
N LEU A 28 -3.92 20.36 24.55
CA LEU A 28 -5.12 21.20 24.64
C LEU A 28 -6.19 20.75 23.68
N LEU A 29 -5.82 20.27 22.49
CA LEU A 29 -6.76 19.69 21.54
C LEU A 29 -7.37 18.40 22.08
N ASP A 30 -6.62 17.60 22.82
CA ASP A 30 -7.10 16.40 23.48
C ASP A 30 -8.05 16.71 24.65
N THR A 31 -7.81 17.82 25.37
CA THR A 31 -8.61 18.19 26.53
C THR A 31 -9.88 18.96 26.18
N TYR A 32 -9.82 19.86 25.21
CA TYR A 32 -10.87 20.84 24.92
C TYR A 32 -11.39 20.80 23.47
N GLY A 33 -10.68 20.12 22.57
CA GLY A 33 -11.00 20.02 21.15
C GLY A 33 -11.78 18.77 20.79
N PRO A 34 -11.83 18.42 19.49
CA PRO A 34 -12.45 17.20 18.98
C PRO A 34 -11.87 15.94 19.60
N GLY A 35 -10.64 15.98 20.12
CA GLY A 35 -9.98 14.87 20.83
C GLY A 35 -10.73 14.34 22.04
N ARG A 36 -11.66 15.13 22.64
CA ARG A 36 -12.56 14.64 23.70
C ARG A 36 -13.53 13.56 23.22
N VAL A 37 -13.86 13.57 21.95
CA VAL A 37 -14.89 12.69 21.35
C VAL A 37 -14.24 11.70 20.37
N ILE A 38 -13.09 12.05 19.81
CA ILE A 38 -12.35 11.23 18.84
C ILE A 38 -11.11 10.66 19.50
N PHE A 39 -11.14 9.37 19.81
CA PHE A 39 -9.95 8.64 20.26
C PHE A 39 -8.98 8.50 19.11
N ARG A 40 -7.92 9.31 19.09
CA ARG A 40 -6.84 9.21 18.11
C ARG A 40 -5.83 8.17 18.58
N ASN A 41 -6.07 6.92 18.23
CA ASN A 41 -5.10 5.87 18.44
C ASN A 41 -3.97 6.01 17.40
N THR A 42 -2.79 6.41 17.84
CA THR A 42 -1.60 6.32 17.01
C THR A 42 -1.08 4.88 17.02
N ARG A 43 -0.55 4.40 15.90
CA ARG A 43 0.04 3.06 15.79
C ARG A 43 1.08 2.78 16.89
N SER A 44 1.87 3.78 17.28
CA SER A 44 2.87 3.67 18.35
C SER A 44 2.27 3.42 19.74
N GLY A 45 1.02 3.82 19.97
CA GLY A 45 0.30 3.61 21.24
C GLY A 45 -0.39 2.25 21.35
N ILE A 46 -0.57 1.52 20.25
CA ILE A 46 -1.28 0.24 20.22
C ILE A 46 -0.28 -0.90 20.15
N LYS A 47 -0.27 -1.77 21.18
CA LYS A 47 0.55 -2.98 21.17
C LYS A 47 -0.02 -4.05 20.23
N GLY A 48 0.84 -4.85 19.63
CA GLY A 48 0.42 -6.00 18.81
C GLY A 48 0.48 -5.79 17.30
N PHE A 49 0.83 -4.60 16.81
CA PHE A 49 1.13 -4.39 15.41
C PHE A 49 2.56 -4.82 15.08
N PRO A 50 2.80 -5.42 13.89
CA PRO A 50 4.12 -5.77 13.44
C PRO A 50 4.92 -4.51 13.10
N ARG A 51 6.24 -4.63 13.06
CA ARG A 51 7.10 -3.57 12.49
C ARG A 51 6.88 -3.50 10.98
N ARG A 52 6.96 -2.30 10.43
CA ARG A 52 6.96 -2.04 8.99
C ARG A 52 8.36 -1.67 8.54
N LYS A 53 8.84 -2.26 7.45
CA LYS A 53 10.10 -1.91 6.83
C LYS A 53 9.88 -1.59 5.36
N ALA A 54 9.96 -0.32 5.01
CA ALA A 54 9.95 0.12 3.63
C ALA A 54 11.31 -0.20 2.98
N ARG A 55 11.25 -0.77 1.78
CA ARG A 55 12.40 -1.07 0.92
C ARG A 55 12.19 -0.34 -0.40
N LEU A 56 12.83 0.81 -0.52
CA LEU A 56 12.89 1.55 -1.76
C LEU A 56 13.87 0.84 -2.68
N ILE A 57 13.42 0.43 -3.85
CA ILE A 57 14.22 -0.36 -4.82
C ILE A 57 14.45 0.51 -6.05
N PRO A 58 15.64 1.11 -6.19
CA PRO A 58 15.96 1.88 -7.39
C PRO A 58 16.11 0.93 -8.58
N LEU A 59 15.44 1.25 -9.66
CA LEU A 59 15.48 0.54 -10.92
C LEU A 59 16.00 1.47 -12.00
N GLN A 60 16.86 0.93 -12.87
CA GLN A 60 17.27 1.65 -14.06
C GLN A 60 16.24 1.44 -15.17
N GLY A 61 15.89 2.52 -15.86
CA GLY A 61 14.96 2.49 -16.97
C GLY A 61 15.47 3.29 -18.15
N THR A 62 15.00 2.96 -19.34
CA THR A 62 15.22 3.79 -20.53
C THR A 62 14.44 5.10 -20.42
N SER A 63 14.84 6.12 -21.17
CA SER A 63 14.10 7.40 -21.22
C SER A 63 12.64 7.23 -21.64
N GLU A 64 12.31 6.21 -22.42
CA GLU A 64 10.95 5.88 -22.81
C GLU A 64 10.16 5.29 -21.63
N GLN A 65 10.76 4.35 -20.90
CA GLN A 65 10.15 3.75 -19.70
C GLN A 65 9.88 4.81 -18.62
N ILE A 66 10.82 5.72 -18.40
CA ILE A 66 10.67 6.82 -17.45
C ILE A 66 9.51 7.74 -17.87
N ARG A 67 9.43 8.10 -19.15
CA ARG A 67 8.34 8.95 -19.65
C ARG A 67 6.97 8.33 -19.44
N TRP A 68 6.81 7.05 -19.70
CA TRP A 68 5.49 6.43 -19.52
C TRP A 68 5.15 6.21 -18.04
N ILE A 69 6.14 5.87 -17.18
CA ILE A 69 5.93 5.78 -15.73
C ILE A 69 5.53 7.14 -15.14
N ASN A 70 6.08 8.24 -15.65
CA ASN A 70 5.64 9.57 -15.24
C ASN A 70 4.21 9.86 -15.70
N ARG A 71 3.80 9.43 -16.90
CA ARG A 71 2.40 9.52 -17.34
C ARG A 71 1.47 8.68 -16.46
N GLU A 72 1.93 7.51 -16.03
CA GLU A 72 1.18 6.67 -15.11
C GLU A 72 0.92 7.36 -13.77
N TYR A 73 1.81 8.24 -13.33
CA TYR A 73 1.63 9.03 -12.12
C TYR A 73 0.47 10.03 -12.25
N ASP A 74 0.31 10.62 -13.44
CA ASP A 74 -0.79 11.53 -13.74
C ASP A 74 -2.12 10.79 -14.01
N ASP A 75 -2.03 9.58 -14.58
CA ASP A 75 -3.18 8.70 -14.84
C ASP A 75 -2.84 7.25 -14.42
N LEU A 76 -3.27 6.88 -13.23
CA LEU A 76 -3.02 5.55 -12.64
C LEU A 76 -3.64 4.38 -13.44
N HIS A 77 -4.55 4.65 -14.37
CA HIS A 77 -5.13 3.65 -15.26
C HIS A 77 -4.37 3.47 -16.57
N CYS A 78 -3.43 4.36 -16.83
CA CYS A 78 -2.60 4.31 -18.03
C CYS A 78 -1.77 3.02 -18.08
N LEU A 79 -1.69 2.42 -19.26
CA LEU A 79 -0.76 1.32 -19.57
C LEU A 79 0.06 1.70 -20.80
N PRO A 80 1.32 1.28 -20.89
CA PRO A 80 2.08 1.47 -22.11
C PRO A 80 1.47 0.66 -23.25
N GLU A 81 1.50 1.19 -24.47
CA GLU A 81 0.98 0.53 -25.68
C GLU A 81 1.64 -0.85 -25.90
N GLN A 82 2.90 -0.97 -25.52
CA GLN A 82 3.69 -2.20 -25.63
C GLN A 82 3.43 -3.23 -24.52
N GLY A 83 2.52 -2.93 -23.57
CA GLY A 83 2.32 -3.76 -22.40
C GLY A 83 3.39 -3.56 -21.32
N LEU A 84 3.39 -4.43 -20.31
CA LEU A 84 4.33 -4.35 -19.17
C LEU A 84 5.50 -5.34 -19.30
N GLU A 85 5.64 -6.04 -20.40
CA GLU A 85 6.65 -7.10 -20.56
C GLU A 85 8.10 -6.57 -20.41
N LYS A 86 8.33 -5.33 -20.79
CA LYS A 86 9.64 -4.65 -20.68
C LYS A 86 9.72 -3.70 -19.47
N ASP A 87 8.70 -3.65 -18.63
CA ASP A 87 8.71 -2.80 -17.46
C ASP A 87 9.74 -3.31 -16.43
N PRO A 88 10.67 -2.47 -15.97
CA PRO A 88 11.70 -2.89 -15.02
C PRO A 88 11.11 -3.36 -13.68
N ARG A 89 9.91 -2.93 -13.32
CA ARG A 89 9.21 -3.37 -12.11
C ARG A 89 8.79 -4.84 -12.22
N ILE A 90 8.50 -5.35 -13.41
CA ILE A 90 8.19 -6.77 -13.63
C ILE A 90 9.43 -7.62 -13.38
N ALA A 91 10.57 -7.26 -13.94
CA ALA A 91 11.84 -7.96 -13.70
C ALA A 91 12.21 -7.93 -12.20
N CYS A 92 12.00 -6.79 -11.54
CA CYS A 92 12.21 -6.64 -10.10
C CYS A 92 11.31 -7.57 -9.28
N LEU A 93 10.00 -7.61 -9.57
CA LEU A 93 9.04 -8.48 -8.90
C LEU A 93 9.39 -9.95 -9.09
N ALA A 94 9.80 -10.30 -10.28
CA ALA A 94 10.25 -11.63 -10.67
C ALA A 94 11.49 -12.08 -9.89
N ALA A 95 12.51 -11.23 -9.83
CA ALA A 95 13.72 -11.47 -9.05
C ALA A 95 13.40 -11.60 -7.56
N LEU A 96 12.56 -10.71 -7.01
CA LEU A 96 12.11 -10.78 -5.63
C LEU A 96 11.38 -12.09 -5.34
N ALA A 97 10.45 -12.49 -6.20
CA ALA A 97 9.71 -13.73 -6.05
C ALA A 97 10.64 -14.96 -6.02
N THR A 98 11.70 -14.95 -6.80
CA THR A 98 12.71 -16.01 -6.79
C THR A 98 13.56 -15.98 -5.53
N GLN A 99 14.03 -14.80 -5.14
CA GLN A 99 14.94 -14.61 -4.00
C GLN A 99 14.33 -15.02 -2.66
N ILE A 100 13.05 -14.70 -2.44
CA ILE A 100 12.40 -14.94 -1.14
C ILE A 100 11.65 -16.26 -1.05
N LYS A 101 11.79 -17.15 -2.03
CA LYS A 101 11.18 -18.49 -2.02
C LYS A 101 11.39 -19.18 -0.65
N PRO A 102 10.39 -19.83 -0.07
CA PRO A 102 9.01 -20.09 -0.55
C PRO A 102 7.97 -19.02 -0.13
N ARG A 103 8.40 -17.85 0.35
CA ARG A 103 7.50 -16.82 0.89
C ARG A 103 6.56 -16.27 -0.18
N LYS A 104 5.38 -15.83 0.26
CA LYS A 104 4.32 -15.27 -0.59
C LYS A 104 4.41 -13.76 -0.64
N ILE A 105 4.00 -13.19 -1.79
CA ILE A 105 3.99 -11.74 -2.03
C ILE A 105 2.57 -11.32 -2.40
N LEU A 106 2.07 -10.30 -1.71
CA LEU A 106 0.88 -9.56 -2.14
C LEU A 106 1.35 -8.41 -3.02
N VAL A 107 0.88 -8.36 -4.26
CA VAL A 107 1.13 -7.28 -5.21
C VAL A 107 -0.12 -6.44 -5.32
N ILE A 108 -0.02 -5.13 -5.11
CA ILE A 108 -1.15 -4.21 -5.25
C ILE A 108 -0.83 -3.19 -6.34
N CYS A 109 -1.80 -2.98 -7.23
CA CYS A 109 -1.77 -1.98 -8.28
C CYS A 109 -3.12 -1.24 -8.36
N SER A 110 -3.17 -0.16 -9.14
CA SER A 110 -4.31 0.76 -9.17
C SER A 110 -5.55 0.20 -9.86
N SER A 111 -5.41 -0.70 -10.85
CA SER A 111 -6.54 -1.08 -11.71
C SER A 111 -6.53 -2.56 -12.14
N LYS A 112 -7.71 -3.05 -12.54
CA LYS A 112 -7.87 -4.38 -13.15
C LYS A 112 -6.99 -4.55 -14.39
N THR A 113 -6.94 -3.55 -15.25
CA THR A 113 -6.12 -3.63 -16.48
C THR A 113 -4.66 -3.87 -16.17
N LYS A 114 -4.15 -3.26 -15.10
CA LYS A 114 -2.79 -3.52 -14.59
C LYS A 114 -2.64 -4.92 -14.00
N VAL A 115 -3.64 -5.42 -13.27
CA VAL A 115 -3.62 -6.81 -12.76
C VAL A 115 -3.42 -7.79 -13.91
N GLU A 116 -4.19 -7.64 -15.00
CA GLU A 116 -4.10 -8.49 -16.18
C GLU A 116 -2.76 -8.33 -16.92
N ALA A 117 -2.27 -7.10 -17.04
CA ALA A 117 -1.00 -6.82 -17.71
C ALA A 117 0.21 -7.37 -16.91
N ILE A 118 0.20 -7.23 -15.58
CA ILE A 118 1.25 -7.79 -14.70
C ILE A 118 1.24 -9.31 -14.77
N ASP A 119 0.06 -9.96 -14.68
CA ASP A 119 -0.06 -11.43 -14.79
C ASP A 119 0.49 -11.94 -16.12
N ARG A 120 0.15 -11.28 -17.24
CA ARG A 120 0.65 -11.63 -18.57
C ARG A 120 2.16 -11.50 -18.67
N ALA A 121 2.70 -10.37 -18.19
CA ALA A 121 4.13 -10.11 -18.22
C ALA A 121 4.92 -11.11 -17.35
N LEU A 122 4.42 -11.47 -16.17
CA LEU A 122 5.05 -12.47 -15.29
C LEU A 122 5.05 -13.86 -15.91
N LYS A 123 3.98 -14.27 -16.58
CA LYS A 123 3.92 -15.55 -17.30
C LYS A 123 4.92 -15.60 -18.44
N ALA A 124 5.05 -14.51 -19.19
CA ALA A 124 6.02 -14.42 -20.29
C ALA A 124 7.48 -14.51 -19.80
N HIS A 125 7.79 -13.94 -18.64
CA HIS A 125 9.16 -13.88 -18.13
C HIS A 125 9.61 -15.10 -17.30
N LEU A 126 8.68 -15.73 -16.55
CA LEU A 126 9.08 -16.65 -15.49
C LEU A 126 8.24 -17.92 -15.38
N ALA A 127 7.22 -18.10 -16.20
CA ALA A 127 6.24 -19.17 -16.01
C ALA A 127 5.71 -19.23 -14.54
N ILE A 128 5.59 -18.08 -13.86
CA ILE A 128 5.02 -18.02 -12.52
C ILE A 128 3.51 -17.79 -12.63
N ASP A 129 2.76 -18.74 -12.12
CA ASP A 129 1.33 -18.57 -11.94
C ASP A 129 1.04 -17.70 -10.72
N ALA A 130 0.24 -16.66 -10.94
CA ALA A 130 -0.23 -15.77 -9.90
C ALA A 130 -1.74 -15.92 -9.69
N ALA A 131 -2.19 -15.89 -8.44
CA ALA A 131 -3.59 -15.66 -8.14
C ALA A 131 -3.93 -14.19 -8.42
N LYS A 132 -5.17 -13.90 -8.78
CA LYS A 132 -5.62 -12.55 -9.13
C LYS A 132 -6.87 -12.16 -8.36
N PHE A 133 -6.95 -10.88 -8.00
CA PHE A 133 -8.14 -10.25 -7.46
C PHE A 133 -8.40 -8.94 -8.17
N ASP A 134 -9.54 -8.83 -8.81
CA ASP A 134 -10.05 -7.60 -9.37
C ASP A 134 -11.55 -7.44 -9.09
N GLU A 135 -12.06 -6.27 -9.37
CA GLU A 135 -13.44 -5.87 -9.09
C GLU A 135 -14.48 -6.63 -9.91
N THR A 136 -14.10 -7.22 -11.05
CA THR A 136 -15.03 -7.92 -11.94
C THR A 136 -15.17 -9.41 -11.61
N MET A 137 -14.31 -9.94 -10.76
CA MET A 137 -14.36 -11.35 -10.37
C MET A 137 -15.56 -11.62 -9.46
N SER A 138 -16.24 -12.74 -9.71
CA SER A 138 -17.28 -13.25 -8.82
C SER A 138 -16.71 -13.57 -7.43
N LEU A 139 -17.56 -13.54 -6.40
CA LEU A 139 -17.15 -13.88 -5.03
C LEU A 139 -16.52 -15.28 -4.96
N LEU A 140 -17.13 -16.25 -5.66
CA LEU A 140 -16.61 -17.62 -5.72
C LEU A 140 -15.22 -17.70 -6.35
N ALA A 141 -14.97 -16.93 -7.42
CA ALA A 141 -13.66 -16.89 -8.07
C ALA A 141 -12.60 -16.27 -7.15
N ARG A 142 -12.96 -15.21 -6.42
CA ARG A 142 -12.09 -14.59 -5.41
C ARG A 142 -11.78 -15.56 -4.27
N ASP A 143 -12.76 -16.29 -3.78
CA ASP A 143 -12.56 -17.28 -2.71
C ASP A 143 -11.66 -18.44 -3.15
N LYS A 144 -11.82 -18.94 -4.38
CA LYS A 144 -10.93 -19.95 -4.97
C LYS A 144 -9.48 -19.43 -5.07
N ASN A 145 -9.29 -18.23 -5.57
CA ASN A 145 -7.95 -17.61 -5.66
C ASN A 145 -7.33 -17.34 -4.28
N ALA A 146 -8.13 -16.90 -3.30
CA ALA A 146 -7.66 -16.73 -1.93
C ALA A 146 -7.23 -18.06 -1.31
N ALA A 147 -8.04 -19.12 -1.49
CA ALA A 147 -7.74 -20.45 -0.99
C ALA A 147 -6.48 -21.01 -1.65
N TRP A 148 -6.31 -20.81 -2.95
CA TRP A 148 -5.10 -21.24 -3.66
C TRP A 148 -3.88 -20.46 -3.19
N PHE A 149 -3.98 -19.13 -3.03
CA PHE A 149 -2.89 -18.30 -2.51
C PHE A 149 -2.53 -18.64 -1.05
N SER A 150 -3.49 -19.07 -0.21
CA SER A 150 -3.22 -19.40 1.19
C SER A 150 -2.49 -20.73 1.38
N ARG A 151 -2.62 -21.69 0.46
CA ARG A 151 -1.98 -23.01 0.54
C ARG A 151 -0.47 -22.90 0.38
N GLU A 152 0.29 -23.69 1.09
CA GLU A 152 1.77 -23.68 1.03
C GLU A 152 2.27 -23.92 -0.40
N GLU A 153 1.77 -24.92 -1.07
CA GLU A 153 2.10 -25.25 -2.47
C GLU A 153 1.25 -24.49 -3.51
N GLY A 154 0.44 -23.54 -3.07
CA GLY A 154 -0.39 -22.73 -3.94
C GLY A 154 0.35 -21.56 -4.58
N ALA A 155 -0.42 -20.64 -5.18
CA ALA A 155 0.13 -19.45 -5.80
C ALA A 155 1.07 -18.71 -4.84
N ARG A 156 2.21 -18.27 -5.36
CA ARG A 156 3.19 -17.51 -4.58
C ARG A 156 2.97 -16.01 -4.66
N LEU A 157 2.32 -15.58 -5.70
CA LEU A 157 1.93 -14.19 -5.92
C LEU A 157 0.41 -14.09 -5.90
N LEU A 158 -0.10 -13.02 -5.29
CA LEU A 158 -1.47 -12.58 -5.45
C LEU A 158 -1.43 -11.14 -5.96
N ILE A 159 -1.92 -10.91 -7.16
CA ILE A 159 -1.98 -9.60 -7.78
C ILE A 159 -3.39 -9.04 -7.59
N CYS A 160 -3.49 -7.88 -6.96
CA CYS A 160 -4.77 -7.26 -6.63
C CYS A 160 -4.88 -5.86 -7.20
N SER A 161 -6.06 -5.49 -7.71
CA SER A 161 -6.47 -4.09 -7.81
C SER A 161 -6.83 -3.54 -6.42
N GLU A 162 -6.92 -2.23 -6.28
CA GLU A 162 -7.36 -1.61 -5.02
C GLU A 162 -8.70 -2.13 -4.56
N ILE A 163 -9.71 -2.06 -5.43
CA ILE A 163 -11.08 -2.50 -5.15
C ILE A 163 -11.12 -4.02 -4.94
N GLY A 164 -10.40 -4.78 -5.77
CA GLY A 164 -10.34 -6.24 -5.65
C GLY A 164 -9.82 -6.73 -4.30
N SER A 165 -8.90 -5.99 -3.69
CA SER A 165 -8.31 -6.32 -2.39
C SER A 165 -9.18 -5.90 -1.19
N GLU A 166 -10.22 -5.09 -1.40
CA GLU A 166 -11.04 -4.53 -0.35
C GLU A 166 -11.76 -5.60 0.50
N GLY A 167 -11.83 -5.39 1.81
CA GLY A 167 -12.47 -6.31 2.76
C GLY A 167 -11.70 -7.62 3.02
N ARG A 168 -10.59 -7.89 2.35
CA ARG A 168 -9.80 -9.12 2.54
C ARG A 168 -8.64 -8.91 3.52
N ASN A 169 -8.28 -9.98 4.19
CA ASN A 169 -7.22 -10.03 5.18
C ASN A 169 -6.16 -11.08 4.76
N PHE A 170 -4.93 -10.65 4.64
CA PHE A 170 -3.80 -11.49 4.23
C PHE A 170 -2.71 -11.56 5.31
N GLN A 171 -3.10 -11.78 6.58
CA GLN A 171 -2.17 -11.82 7.72
C GLN A 171 -1.03 -12.85 7.59
N PHE A 172 -1.20 -13.88 6.79
CA PHE A 172 -0.16 -14.88 6.54
C PHE A 172 0.94 -14.36 5.61
N VAL A 173 0.70 -13.24 4.91
CA VAL A 173 1.67 -12.59 4.01
C VAL A 173 2.36 -11.44 4.74
N HIS A 174 3.67 -11.35 4.60
CA HIS A 174 4.48 -10.27 5.17
C HIS A 174 5.37 -9.55 4.15
N HIS A 175 5.23 -9.88 2.87
CA HIS A 175 5.82 -9.15 1.76
C HIS A 175 4.72 -8.49 0.94
N LEU A 176 4.72 -7.16 0.91
CA LEU A 176 3.85 -6.32 0.08
C LEU A 176 4.68 -5.67 -1.01
N PHE A 177 4.29 -5.83 -2.25
CA PHE A 177 4.89 -5.15 -3.40
C PHE A 177 3.89 -4.12 -3.94
N LEU A 178 4.24 -2.85 -3.86
CA LEU A 178 3.44 -1.75 -4.39
C LEU A 178 3.90 -1.49 -5.83
N PHE A 179 3.15 -1.98 -6.80
CA PHE A 179 3.51 -1.85 -8.21
C PHE A 179 3.47 -0.39 -8.67
N ASP A 180 2.48 0.34 -8.20
CA ASP A 180 2.35 1.79 -8.31
C ASP A 180 2.02 2.40 -6.94
N LEU A 181 2.29 3.68 -6.77
CA LEU A 181 1.99 4.41 -5.55
C LEU A 181 0.78 5.33 -5.77
N PRO A 182 -0.22 5.30 -4.88
CA PRO A 182 -1.30 6.27 -4.93
C PRO A 182 -0.80 7.64 -4.47
N ILE A 183 -1.35 8.71 -5.05
CA ILE A 183 -1.09 10.09 -4.62
C ILE A 183 -1.68 10.34 -3.22
N ASN A 184 -2.81 9.70 -2.91
CA ASN A 184 -3.47 9.83 -1.62
C ASN A 184 -2.78 8.96 -0.55
N PRO A 185 -2.22 9.56 0.52
CA PRO A 185 -1.58 8.81 1.62
C PRO A 185 -2.53 7.86 2.36
N GLU A 186 -3.82 8.19 2.45
CA GLU A 186 -4.82 7.33 3.08
C GLU A 186 -4.97 6.01 2.31
N LEU A 187 -4.99 6.09 0.98
CA LEU A 187 -5.06 4.93 0.11
C LEU A 187 -3.81 4.05 0.25
N LEU A 188 -2.63 4.68 0.39
CA LEU A 188 -1.39 3.97 0.69
C LEU A 188 -1.48 3.20 2.01
N GLU A 189 -1.99 3.84 3.08
CA GLU A 189 -2.20 3.18 4.37
C GLU A 189 -3.24 2.05 4.27
N GLN A 190 -4.28 2.20 3.47
CA GLN A 190 -5.25 1.13 3.20
C GLN A 190 -4.58 -0.06 2.50
N ARG A 191 -3.73 0.17 1.49
CA ARG A 191 -2.95 -0.89 0.83
C ARG A 191 -2.05 -1.64 1.81
N ILE A 192 -1.31 -0.91 2.65
CA ILE A 192 -0.45 -1.51 3.67
C ILE A 192 -1.28 -2.27 4.70
N GLY A 193 -2.43 -1.75 5.08
CA GLY A 193 -3.38 -2.36 6.02
C GLY A 193 -3.90 -3.74 5.60
N ARG A 194 -3.73 -4.17 4.35
CA ARG A 194 -4.09 -5.53 3.90
C ARG A 194 -3.22 -6.62 4.54
N VAL A 195 -1.98 -6.31 4.84
CA VAL A 195 -1.01 -7.22 5.46
C VAL A 195 -0.66 -6.83 6.90
N ASP A 196 -0.86 -5.56 7.25
CA ASP A 196 -0.52 -4.99 8.55
C ASP A 196 -1.72 -5.04 9.50
N ARG A 197 -1.82 -6.12 10.22
CA ARG A 197 -2.93 -6.39 11.15
C ARG A 197 -2.42 -6.79 12.53
N ILE A 198 -3.23 -6.53 13.54
CA ILE A 198 -3.00 -7.04 14.90
C ILE A 198 -2.91 -8.57 14.85
N GLY A 199 -1.88 -9.14 15.47
CA GLY A 199 -1.62 -10.57 15.46
C GLY A 199 -0.64 -11.04 14.39
N GLN A 200 -0.23 -10.20 13.46
CA GLN A 200 0.88 -10.50 12.55
C GLN A 200 2.20 -10.54 13.36
N LYS A 201 2.88 -11.68 13.33
CA LYS A 201 4.11 -11.90 14.12
C LYS A 201 5.39 -11.49 13.38
N LYS A 202 5.34 -11.40 12.07
CA LYS A 202 6.51 -11.08 11.23
C LYS A 202 6.52 -9.61 10.84
N GLU A 203 7.72 -9.05 10.72
CA GLU A 203 7.92 -7.70 10.19
C GLU A 203 7.39 -7.61 8.76
N ILE A 204 6.59 -6.58 8.47
CA ILE A 204 6.06 -6.34 7.13
C ILE A 204 7.14 -5.70 6.27
N GLN A 205 7.48 -6.36 5.17
CA GLN A 205 8.41 -5.85 4.16
C GLN A 205 7.60 -5.20 3.04
N ILE A 206 7.70 -3.89 2.91
CA ILE A 206 7.00 -3.10 1.88
C ILE A 206 8.00 -2.77 0.79
N HIS A 207 7.87 -3.41 -0.37
CA HIS A 207 8.74 -3.22 -1.52
C HIS A 207 8.15 -2.16 -2.43
N VAL A 208 8.92 -1.10 -2.65
CA VAL A 208 8.52 0.06 -3.46
C VAL A 208 9.57 0.24 -4.56
N PRO A 209 9.34 -0.34 -5.75
CA PRO A 209 10.21 -0.08 -6.90
C PRO A 209 10.00 1.35 -7.40
N PHE A 210 11.07 2.03 -7.73
CA PHE A 210 11.03 3.32 -8.40
C PHE A 210 12.10 3.38 -9.47
N VAL A 211 11.80 4.05 -10.56
CA VAL A 211 12.73 4.19 -11.68
C VAL A 211 13.43 5.53 -11.57
N SER A 212 14.75 5.50 -11.55
CA SER A 212 15.61 6.69 -11.59
C SER A 212 16.35 6.78 -12.92
N LEU A 213 16.74 7.99 -13.28
CA LEU A 213 17.68 8.24 -14.38
C LEU A 213 19.04 7.62 -14.07
#